data_b919666dc68296ab88ebf4d3afadf497
#
_entry.id   b919666dc68296ab88ebf4d3afadf497
#
_cell.length_a   1.000
_cell.length_b   1.000
_cell.length_c   1.000
_cell.angle_alpha   90.00
_cell.angle_beta   90.00
_cell.angle_gamma   90.00
#
_symmetry.space_group_name_H-M   'P 1'
#
loop_
_entity.id
_entity.type
_entity.pdbx_description
1 polymer ?
#
loop_
_entity_poly.entity_id
_entity_poly.type
_entity_poly.pdbx_seq_one_letter_code
_entity_poly.pdbx_strand_id
1 'polypeptide(L)'
;MRQKTIKAIQEHAAAEYPREACGLVAQRGRAERYFPCRNLATESKDNFVLAPEDYAEVEEWGAITGIVHSHPDATTQPSELDKAQCDTTLLPWHIISWPEGDLR
;
A
#
# COMPACT_ATOMS: atom_id res chain seq x y z
N MET A 1 -11.13 -6.16 3.77
CA MET A 1 -9.86 -6.89 3.93
C MET A 1 -9.91 -7.80 5.16
N ARG A 2 -9.28 -8.95 5.07
CA ARG A 2 -9.19 -9.89 6.18
C ARG A 2 -8.22 -9.39 7.24
N GLN A 3 -8.41 -9.83 8.49
CA GLN A 3 -7.55 -9.40 9.60
C GLN A 3 -6.07 -9.74 9.37
N LYS A 4 -5.81 -10.90 8.80
CA LYS A 4 -4.44 -11.31 8.47
C LYS A 4 -3.78 -10.34 7.48
N THR A 5 -4.54 -9.85 6.51
CA THR A 5 -4.07 -8.88 5.52
C THR A 5 -3.79 -7.54 6.18
N ILE A 6 -4.70 -7.07 7.02
CA ILE A 6 -4.54 -5.81 7.77
C ILE A 6 -3.29 -5.86 8.64
N LYS A 7 -3.08 -6.98 9.34
CA LYS A 7 -1.90 -7.15 10.19
C LYS A 7 -0.61 -7.09 9.38
N ALA A 8 -0.58 -7.71 8.22
CA ALA A 8 0.59 -7.67 7.34
C ALA A 8 0.90 -6.25 6.86
N ILE A 9 -0.14 -5.46 6.57
CA ILE A 9 0.01 -4.05 6.20
C ILE A 9 0.60 -3.25 7.36
N GLN A 10 0.10 -3.46 8.57
CA GLN A 10 0.61 -2.77 9.76
C GLN A 10 2.07 -3.11 10.03
N GLU A 11 2.44 -4.37 9.91
CA GLU A 11 3.83 -4.81 10.09
C GLU A 11 4.77 -4.17 9.07
N HIS A 12 4.33 -4.05 7.81
CA HIS A 12 5.12 -3.42 6.76
C HIS A 12 5.28 -1.92 7.01
N ALA A 13 4.21 -1.23 7.40
CA ALA A 13 4.26 0.18 7.74
C ALA A 13 5.25 0.44 8.87
N ALA A 14 5.24 -0.40 9.90
CA ALA A 14 6.17 -0.29 11.02
C ALA A 14 7.62 -0.53 10.58
N ALA A 15 7.85 -1.52 9.72
CA ALA A 15 9.20 -1.85 9.25
C ALA A 15 9.80 -0.75 8.39
N GLU A 16 8.99 -0.05 7.59
CA GLU A 16 9.46 1.01 6.69
C GLU A 16 9.52 2.39 7.35
N TYR A 17 8.84 2.57 8.48
CA TYR A 17 8.83 3.85 9.17
C TYR A 17 10.26 4.37 9.41
N PRO A 18 10.61 5.63 9.14
CA PRO A 18 9.74 6.77 8.81
C PRO A 18 9.45 6.97 7.31
N ARG A 19 9.80 6.02 6.48
CA ARG A 19 9.52 6.06 5.04
C ARG A 19 8.08 5.61 4.78
N GLU A 20 7.50 6.09 3.68
CA GLU A 20 6.21 5.59 3.22
C GLU A 20 6.38 4.14 2.75
N ALA A 21 5.58 3.22 3.33
CA ALA A 21 5.49 1.87 2.84
C ALA A 21 4.47 1.83 1.70
N CYS A 22 4.69 0.99 0.71
CA CYS A 22 3.71 0.75 -0.33
C CYS A 22 3.62 -0.75 -0.62
N GLY A 23 2.46 -1.18 -1.09
CA GLY A 23 2.23 -2.57 -1.40
C GLY A 23 0.92 -2.79 -2.13
N LEU A 24 0.66 -4.05 -2.40
CA LEU A 24 -0.51 -4.46 -3.17
C LEU A 24 -1.29 -5.53 -2.43
N VAL A 25 -2.61 -5.45 -2.51
CA VAL A 25 -3.49 -6.52 -2.08
C VAL A 25 -3.96 -7.24 -3.33
N ALA A 26 -3.87 -8.56 -3.34
CA ALA A 26 -4.32 -9.37 -4.46
C ALA A 26 -5.12 -10.55 -3.96
N GLN A 27 -5.92 -11.11 -4.86
CA GLN A 27 -6.80 -12.22 -4.56
C GLN A 27 -6.65 -13.31 -5.61
N ARG A 28 -6.55 -14.55 -5.13
CA ARG A 28 -6.52 -15.75 -5.98
C ARG A 28 -7.55 -16.74 -5.43
N GLY A 29 -8.66 -16.90 -6.13
CA GLY A 29 -9.79 -17.67 -5.60
C GLY A 29 -10.29 -17.04 -4.30
N ARG A 30 -10.25 -17.78 -3.20
CA ARG A 30 -10.65 -17.30 -1.87
C ARG A 30 -9.47 -16.76 -1.04
N ALA A 31 -8.26 -16.84 -1.55
CA ALA A 31 -7.07 -16.37 -0.85
C ALA A 31 -6.83 -14.89 -1.13
N GLU A 32 -6.69 -14.11 -0.06
CA GLU A 32 -6.29 -12.71 -0.12
C GLU A 32 -4.90 -12.59 0.49
N ARG A 33 -4.05 -11.77 -0.13
CA ARG A 33 -2.69 -11.59 0.36
C ARG A 33 -2.21 -10.17 0.13
N TYR A 34 -1.52 -9.61 1.13
CA TYR A 34 -0.78 -8.36 0.99
C TYR A 34 0.66 -8.66 0.57
N PHE A 35 1.14 -7.92 -0.44
CA PHE A 35 2.49 -8.03 -0.95
C PHE A 35 3.24 -6.74 -0.66
N PRO A 36 4.17 -6.75 0.30
CA PRO A 36 5.06 -5.60 0.50
C PRO A 36 5.84 -5.34 -0.78
N CYS A 37 5.87 -4.08 -1.21
CA CYS A 37 6.58 -3.67 -2.42
C CYS A 37 7.65 -2.65 -2.08
N ARG A 38 8.62 -2.50 -2.98
CA ARG A 38 9.68 -1.51 -2.82
C ARG A 38 9.16 -0.12 -3.16
N ASN A 39 9.55 0.85 -2.36
CA ASN A 39 9.27 2.26 -2.64
C ASN A 39 10.51 2.87 -3.29
N LEU A 40 10.41 3.19 -4.58
CA LEU A 40 11.52 3.74 -5.37
C LEU A 40 11.58 5.27 -5.34
N ALA A 41 10.70 5.93 -4.57
CA ALA A 41 10.69 7.38 -4.47
C ALA A 41 11.96 7.90 -3.79
N THR A 42 12.52 8.99 -4.29
CA THR A 42 13.69 9.64 -3.69
C THR A 42 13.34 10.32 -2.37
N GLU A 43 12.11 10.84 -2.24
CA GLU A 43 11.59 11.44 -1.02
C GLU A 43 10.54 10.53 -0.39
N SER A 44 11.02 9.38 0.10
CA SER A 44 10.15 8.29 0.55
C SER A 44 9.38 8.56 1.84
N LYS A 45 9.60 9.71 2.51
CA LYS A 45 8.80 10.11 3.68
C LYS A 45 7.45 10.70 3.29
N ASP A 46 7.36 11.32 2.11
CA ASP A 46 6.19 12.07 1.67
C ASP A 46 5.58 11.55 0.38
N ASN A 47 6.19 10.52 -0.20
CA ASN A 47 5.77 10.03 -1.50
C ASN A 47 6.14 8.55 -1.67
N PHE A 48 5.51 7.90 -2.64
CA PHE A 48 5.90 6.55 -3.01
C PHE A 48 5.85 6.34 -4.52
N VAL A 49 6.75 5.49 -5.00
CA VAL A 49 6.74 4.97 -6.37
C VAL A 49 6.90 3.46 -6.25
N LEU A 50 5.85 2.74 -6.55
CA LEU A 50 5.84 1.28 -6.44
C LEU A 50 6.67 0.68 -7.57
N ALA A 51 7.61 -0.22 -7.22
CA ALA A 51 8.49 -0.86 -8.20
C ALA A 51 7.69 -1.65 -9.25
N PRO A 52 7.85 -1.37 -10.54
CA PRO A 52 7.08 -2.08 -11.58
C PRO A 52 7.29 -3.59 -11.58
N GLU A 53 8.48 -4.06 -11.23
CA GLU A 53 8.79 -5.49 -11.15
C GLU A 53 7.96 -6.17 -10.06
N ASP A 54 7.76 -5.47 -8.93
CA ASP A 54 6.95 -5.99 -7.83
C ASP A 54 5.49 -6.09 -8.25
N TYR A 55 4.99 -5.09 -8.97
CA TYR A 55 3.63 -5.11 -9.51
C TYR A 55 3.42 -6.31 -10.43
N ALA A 56 4.36 -6.54 -11.34
CA ALA A 56 4.28 -7.65 -12.29
C ALA A 56 4.27 -9.02 -11.58
N GLU A 57 5.08 -9.18 -10.55
CA GLU A 57 5.11 -10.42 -9.76
C GLU A 57 3.77 -10.69 -9.08
N VAL A 58 3.14 -9.65 -8.55
CA VAL A 58 1.84 -9.79 -7.89
C VAL A 58 0.77 -10.18 -8.92
N GLU A 59 0.79 -9.60 -10.11
CA GLU A 59 -0.15 -9.94 -11.18
C GLU A 59 -0.05 -11.41 -11.57
N GLU A 60 1.13 -12.00 -11.50
CA GLU A 60 1.33 -13.43 -11.77
C GLU A 60 0.68 -14.31 -10.71
N TRP A 61 0.65 -13.83 -9.46
CA TRP A 61 0.03 -14.57 -8.37
C TRP A 61 -1.49 -14.55 -8.40
N GLY A 62 -2.08 -13.40 -8.72
CA GLY A 62 -3.54 -13.26 -8.72
C GLY A 62 -3.99 -11.89 -9.19
N ALA A 63 -5.27 -11.61 -8.99
CA ALA A 63 -5.87 -10.33 -9.39
C ALA A 63 -5.57 -9.26 -8.33
N ILE A 64 -4.99 -8.13 -8.73
CA ILE A 64 -4.74 -7.02 -7.83
C ILE A 64 -6.07 -6.34 -7.50
N THR A 65 -6.40 -6.25 -6.22
CA THR A 65 -7.66 -5.68 -5.73
C THR A 65 -7.48 -4.35 -5.02
N GLY A 66 -6.25 -3.94 -4.71
CA GLY A 66 -6.02 -2.66 -4.07
C GLY A 66 -4.55 -2.28 -4.00
N ILE A 67 -4.33 -0.98 -3.89
CA ILE A 67 -3.01 -0.39 -3.68
C ILE A 67 -3.00 0.18 -2.27
N VAL A 68 -1.92 -0.08 -1.52
CA VAL A 68 -1.78 0.34 -0.12
C VAL A 68 -0.53 1.20 0.02
N HIS A 69 -0.64 2.28 0.77
CA HIS A 69 0.54 3.03 1.20
C HIS A 69 0.33 3.57 2.60
N SER A 70 1.43 3.87 3.29
CA SER A 70 1.38 4.42 4.64
C SER A 70 1.58 5.93 4.62
N HIS A 71 1.00 6.60 5.62
CA HIS A 71 1.26 8.01 5.91
C HIS A 71 2.02 8.08 7.22
N PRO A 72 3.36 8.17 7.20
CA PRO A 72 4.15 8.27 8.44
C PRO A 72 3.85 9.58 9.17
N ASP A 73 3.53 9.47 10.46
CA ASP A 73 3.21 10.63 11.33
C ASP A 73 2.06 11.51 10.81
N ALA A 74 1.16 10.91 10.01
CA ALA A 74 0.04 11.64 9.42
C ALA A 74 -1.25 10.81 9.51
N THR A 75 -2.37 11.44 9.16
CA THR A 75 -3.68 10.78 9.17
C THR A 75 -3.90 9.95 7.92
N THR A 76 -5.02 9.21 7.89
CA THR A 76 -5.44 8.46 6.69
C THR A 76 -6.07 9.35 5.62
N GLN A 77 -6.06 10.67 5.81
CA GLN A 77 -6.60 11.62 4.85
C GLN A 77 -5.75 11.60 3.58
N PRO A 78 -6.34 11.34 2.39
CA PRO A 78 -5.56 11.33 1.15
C PRO A 78 -5.02 12.72 0.80
N SER A 79 -3.79 12.75 0.27
CA SER A 79 -3.23 13.97 -0.28
C SER A 79 -3.85 14.26 -1.67
N GLU A 80 -3.63 15.45 -2.20
CA GLU A 80 -4.09 15.76 -3.56
C GLU A 80 -3.40 14.86 -4.59
N LEU A 81 -2.14 14.53 -4.38
CA LEU A 81 -1.41 13.60 -5.23
C LEU A 81 -2.00 12.19 -5.16
N ASP A 82 -2.35 11.73 -3.94
CA ASP A 82 -3.00 10.42 -3.75
C ASP A 82 -4.30 10.34 -4.56
N LYS A 83 -5.13 11.38 -4.49
CA LYS A 83 -6.40 11.41 -5.20
C LYS A 83 -6.21 11.35 -6.72
N ALA A 84 -5.27 12.13 -7.23
CA ALA A 84 -4.98 12.16 -8.66
C ALA A 84 -4.48 10.80 -9.17
N GLN A 85 -3.59 10.16 -8.43
CA GLN A 85 -3.06 8.85 -8.80
C GLN A 85 -4.10 7.75 -8.68
N CYS A 86 -4.93 7.80 -7.66
CA CYS A 86 -6.03 6.84 -7.46
C CYS A 86 -6.99 6.88 -8.65
N ASP A 87 -7.37 8.07 -9.10
CA ASP A 87 -8.27 8.24 -10.24
C ASP A 87 -7.67 7.65 -11.53
N THR A 88 -6.35 7.69 -11.68
CA THR A 88 -5.64 7.15 -12.83
C THR A 88 -5.63 5.62 -12.84
N THR A 89 -5.48 4.99 -11.68
CA THR A 89 -5.29 3.53 -11.60
C THR A 89 -6.60 2.75 -11.69
N LEU A 90 -7.74 3.36 -11.36
CA LEU A 90 -9.05 2.72 -11.30
C LEU A 90 -9.11 1.56 -10.28
N LEU A 91 -8.18 1.53 -9.32
CA LEU A 91 -8.13 0.54 -8.25
C LEU A 91 -8.41 1.21 -6.91
N PRO A 92 -9.01 0.49 -5.95
CA PRO A 92 -9.12 1.02 -4.58
C PRO A 92 -7.74 1.31 -4.00
N TRP A 93 -7.61 2.46 -3.37
CA TRP A 93 -6.39 2.84 -2.64
C TRP A 93 -6.70 2.85 -1.16
N HIS A 94 -5.80 2.28 -0.37
CA HIS A 94 -5.90 2.21 1.08
C HIS A 94 -4.73 2.93 1.71
N ILE A 95 -5.02 3.69 2.74
CA ILE A 95 -4.00 4.46 3.47
C ILE A 95 -3.96 3.97 4.90
N ILE A 96 -2.76 3.63 5.38
CA ILE A 96 -2.54 3.31 6.78
C ILE A 96 -1.74 4.43 7.43
N SER A 97 -2.26 4.99 8.52
CA SER A 97 -1.49 5.94 9.31
C SER A 97 -0.57 5.17 10.27
N TRP A 98 0.65 5.64 10.43
CA TRP A 98 1.59 5.01 11.35
C TRP A 98 2.35 6.11 12.11
N PRO A 99 2.51 5.99 13.44
CA PRO A 99 2.34 4.77 14.26
C PRO A 99 0.92 4.43 14.75
N GLU A 100 -0.10 5.22 14.45
CA GLU A 100 -1.46 4.97 14.97
C GLU A 100 -2.05 3.64 14.48
N GLY A 101 -1.76 3.24 13.25
CA GLY A 101 -2.23 1.99 12.71
C GLY A 101 -3.64 2.00 12.11
N ASP A 102 -4.26 3.18 11.97
CA ASP A 102 -5.58 3.32 11.35
C ASP A 102 -5.49 3.05 9.85
N LEU A 103 -6.42 2.29 9.33
CA LEU A 103 -6.45 1.90 7.92
C LEU A 103 -7.77 2.35 7.27
N ARG A 104 -7.64 2.94 6.12
CA ARG A 104 -8.74 3.31 5.25
C ARG A 104 -8.55 2.68 3.87
#